data_d498391977110df54d6f6718557d3b92
#
_entry.id   d498391977110df54d6f6718557d3b92
#
_cell.length_a   1.000
_cell.length_b   1.000
_cell.length_c   1.000
_cell.angle_alpha   90.00
_cell.angle_beta   90.00
_cell.angle_gamma   90.00
#
_symmetry.space_group_name_H-M   'P 1'
#
loop_
_entity.id
_entity.type
_entity.pdbx_description
1 polymer ?
#
loop_
_entity_poly.entity_id
_entity_poly.type
_entity_poly.pdbx_seq_one_letter_code
_entity_poly.pdbx_strand_id
1 'polypeptide(L)'
;MFATLTLTFAALGPATALAAAVHQPATYTIRQGDTLYRIAEARHLPLTALELANPQLSNPNQIAAGQTVTLPTTYTVQPGDTIYLIAQAHNLTVSAILQANPGINPLDLMVGQTLFLPIPAANTAAVPPTSTGTASSSGTSASSDPSTSSQTPANLAQLRQEILTYAKSFLGTPYCWGGDSPKTGFDCSGFVEYVFGHFGIQLPRESHDQATVGTPVSQSSLQPGDLLFFSDTDSYASLYANHVTHVGIYMGNGSMIESSSAHNGEGVVIVQNVFQNPYYVAHYAGARDVIGS
;
A
#
# COMPACT_ATOMS: atom_id res chain seq x y z
N MET A 1 58.77 -6.99 34.40
CA MET A 1 57.69 -7.97 34.41
C MET A 1 56.55 -7.36 33.63
N PHE A 2 56.46 -7.66 32.34
CA PHE A 2 55.37 -7.16 31.46
C PHE A 2 54.35 -8.29 31.31
N ALA A 3 53.14 -8.03 31.77
CA ALA A 3 51.97 -8.94 31.59
C ALA A 3 51.34 -8.70 30.22
N THR A 4 51.42 -9.67 29.34
CA THR A 4 50.71 -9.71 28.06
C THR A 4 49.29 -10.17 28.28
N LEU A 5 48.33 -9.27 27.99
CA LEU A 5 46.90 -9.57 28.00
C LEU A 5 46.53 -10.15 26.63
N THR A 6 46.27 -11.43 26.57
CA THR A 6 45.74 -12.10 25.38
C THR A 6 44.23 -11.94 25.32
N LEU A 7 43.74 -11.22 24.31
CA LEU A 7 42.31 -11.04 24.00
C LEU A 7 41.88 -12.26 23.15
N THR A 8 41.11 -13.15 23.73
CA THR A 8 40.45 -14.24 23.00
C THR A 8 39.19 -13.71 22.28
N PHE A 9 39.26 -13.68 20.97
CA PHE A 9 38.05 -13.47 20.13
C PHE A 9 37.23 -14.77 20.12
N ALA A 10 36.04 -14.71 20.70
CA ALA A 10 35.02 -15.75 20.50
C ALA A 10 34.46 -15.64 19.07
N ALA A 11 34.68 -16.67 18.27
CA ALA A 11 34.06 -16.78 16.95
C ALA A 11 32.57 -16.88 17.09
N LEU A 12 31.83 -15.87 16.59
CA LEU A 12 30.41 -16.02 16.33
C LEU A 12 30.24 -17.09 15.24
N GLY A 13 29.51 -18.14 15.59
CA GLY A 13 29.12 -19.18 14.65
C GLY A 13 28.20 -18.61 13.55
N PRO A 14 28.08 -19.29 12.40
CA PRO A 14 27.27 -18.80 11.29
C PRO A 14 25.82 -18.66 11.73
N ALA A 15 25.28 -17.45 11.57
CA ALA A 15 23.83 -17.21 11.69
C ALA A 15 23.15 -18.10 10.64
N THR A 16 22.45 -19.13 11.10
CA THR A 16 21.55 -19.90 10.23
C THR A 16 20.48 -18.95 9.72
N ALA A 17 20.57 -18.60 8.43
CA ALA A 17 19.49 -17.94 7.72
C ALA A 17 18.25 -18.84 7.88
N LEU A 18 17.28 -18.35 8.65
CA LEU A 18 15.97 -18.97 8.73
C LEU A 18 15.33 -18.77 7.36
N ALA A 19 15.47 -19.76 6.49
CA ALA A 19 14.74 -19.81 5.24
C ALA A 19 13.27 -19.69 5.61
N ALA A 20 12.62 -18.61 5.16
CA ALA A 20 11.18 -18.46 5.30
C ALA A 20 10.55 -19.73 4.73
N ALA A 21 9.97 -20.55 5.57
CA ALA A 21 9.26 -21.76 5.16
C ALA A 21 8.17 -21.28 4.20
N VAL A 22 8.29 -21.64 2.92
CA VAL A 22 7.24 -21.44 1.93
C VAL A 22 6.05 -22.24 2.44
N HIS A 23 5.15 -21.56 3.16
CA HIS A 23 3.96 -22.17 3.69
C HIS A 23 3.07 -22.51 2.51
N GLN A 24 3.05 -23.79 2.12
CA GLN A 24 2.11 -24.25 1.09
C GLN A 24 0.70 -23.97 1.60
N PRO A 25 -0.12 -23.24 0.83
CA PRO A 25 -1.46 -22.92 1.25
C PRO A 25 -2.26 -24.20 1.51
N ALA A 26 -2.99 -24.23 2.61
CA ALA A 26 -3.87 -25.34 2.93
C ALA A 26 -4.97 -25.43 1.88
N THR A 27 -5.35 -26.64 1.49
CA THR A 27 -6.43 -26.87 0.52
C THR A 27 -7.59 -27.64 1.17
N TYR A 28 -8.78 -27.51 0.59
CA TYR A 28 -9.96 -28.23 0.96
C TYR A 28 -10.60 -28.89 -0.26
N THR A 29 -10.90 -30.19 -0.19
CA THR A 29 -11.65 -30.88 -1.23
C THR A 29 -13.13 -30.76 -0.97
N ILE A 30 -13.86 -30.17 -1.91
CA ILE A 30 -15.30 -29.93 -1.86
C ILE A 30 -16.05 -31.26 -1.76
N ARG A 31 -16.99 -31.34 -0.86
CA ARG A 31 -17.89 -32.50 -0.68
C ARG A 31 -19.26 -32.21 -1.28
N GLN A 32 -20.05 -33.25 -1.49
CA GLN A 32 -21.42 -33.10 -1.97
C GLN A 32 -22.26 -32.27 -0.99
N GLY A 33 -22.90 -31.21 -1.50
CA GLY A 33 -23.71 -30.28 -0.72
C GLY A 33 -22.94 -29.11 -0.09
N ASP A 34 -21.62 -29.02 -0.31
CA ASP A 34 -20.84 -27.84 0.10
C ASP A 34 -21.15 -26.62 -0.78
N THR A 35 -21.06 -25.46 -0.15
CA THR A 35 -20.99 -24.16 -0.81
C THR A 35 -19.77 -23.41 -0.25
N LEU A 36 -19.20 -22.46 -1.01
CA LEU A 36 -18.09 -21.64 -0.47
C LEU A 36 -18.49 -20.95 0.84
N TYR A 37 -19.74 -20.47 0.93
CA TYR A 37 -20.25 -19.87 2.17
C TYR A 37 -20.18 -20.84 3.37
N ARG A 38 -20.67 -22.08 3.21
CA ARG A 38 -20.63 -23.08 4.29
C ARG A 38 -19.21 -23.50 4.67
N ILE A 39 -18.32 -23.57 3.68
CA ILE A 39 -16.90 -23.87 3.91
C ILE A 39 -16.25 -22.74 4.71
N ALA A 40 -16.52 -21.48 4.33
CA ALA A 40 -16.03 -20.28 5.01
C ALA A 40 -16.57 -20.24 6.47
N GLU A 41 -17.86 -20.40 6.65
CA GLU A 41 -18.51 -20.41 7.98
C GLU A 41 -17.94 -21.51 8.89
N ALA A 42 -17.86 -22.74 8.40
CA ALA A 42 -17.34 -23.89 9.18
C ALA A 42 -15.86 -23.74 9.56
N ARG A 43 -15.11 -22.86 8.89
CA ARG A 43 -13.69 -22.61 9.14
C ARG A 43 -13.41 -21.25 9.73
N HIS A 44 -14.44 -20.48 10.05
CA HIS A 44 -14.34 -19.12 10.58
C HIS A 44 -13.51 -18.18 9.69
N LEU A 45 -13.71 -18.32 8.37
CA LEU A 45 -13.05 -17.49 7.35
C LEU A 45 -14.04 -16.47 6.81
N PRO A 46 -13.62 -15.24 6.49
CA PRO A 46 -14.43 -14.37 5.64
C PRO A 46 -14.63 -15.02 4.27
N LEU A 47 -15.87 -15.00 3.76
CA LEU A 47 -16.17 -15.55 2.43
C LEU A 47 -15.33 -14.87 1.35
N THR A 48 -15.18 -13.56 1.44
CA THR A 48 -14.33 -12.77 0.54
C THR A 48 -12.88 -13.22 0.54
N ALA A 49 -12.30 -13.57 1.70
CA ALA A 49 -10.95 -14.09 1.79
C ALA A 49 -10.82 -15.46 1.08
N LEU A 50 -11.84 -16.32 1.21
CA LEU A 50 -11.86 -17.62 0.53
C LEU A 50 -12.03 -17.45 -0.99
N GLU A 51 -12.87 -16.53 -1.46
CA GLU A 51 -13.05 -16.20 -2.88
C GLU A 51 -11.76 -15.65 -3.50
N LEU A 52 -11.10 -14.69 -2.83
CA LEU A 52 -9.83 -14.10 -3.28
C LEU A 52 -8.68 -15.12 -3.30
N ALA A 53 -8.72 -16.14 -2.45
CA ALA A 53 -7.76 -17.23 -2.46
C ALA A 53 -8.00 -18.22 -3.64
N ASN A 54 -9.11 -18.06 -4.38
CA ASN A 54 -9.52 -18.96 -5.44
C ASN A 54 -9.94 -18.23 -6.74
N PRO A 55 -9.07 -17.39 -7.31
CA PRO A 55 -9.40 -16.60 -8.51
C PRO A 55 -9.71 -17.45 -9.75
N GLN A 56 -9.36 -18.75 -9.73
CA GLN A 56 -9.70 -19.71 -10.77
C GLN A 56 -11.18 -20.08 -10.80
N LEU A 57 -11.95 -19.78 -9.74
CA LEU A 57 -13.38 -20.02 -9.69
C LEU A 57 -14.13 -18.90 -10.42
N SER A 58 -14.48 -19.13 -11.68
CA SER A 58 -15.23 -18.15 -12.48
C SER A 58 -16.62 -17.82 -11.91
N ASN A 59 -17.20 -18.76 -11.15
CA ASN A 59 -18.46 -18.55 -10.44
C ASN A 59 -18.39 -19.24 -9.06
N PRO A 60 -18.29 -18.44 -7.96
CA PRO A 60 -18.23 -18.97 -6.60
C PRO A 60 -19.45 -19.80 -6.19
N ASN A 61 -20.59 -19.65 -6.89
CA ASN A 61 -21.82 -20.41 -6.63
C ASN A 61 -21.89 -21.74 -7.42
N GLN A 62 -20.90 -22.02 -8.29
CA GLN A 62 -20.85 -23.22 -9.12
C GLN A 62 -19.59 -24.03 -8.82
N ILE A 63 -19.57 -24.67 -7.65
CA ILE A 63 -18.50 -25.56 -7.21
C ILE A 63 -18.98 -27.02 -7.27
N ALA A 64 -18.07 -27.94 -7.57
CA ALA A 64 -18.38 -29.37 -7.72
C ALA A 64 -17.71 -30.22 -6.64
N ALA A 65 -18.37 -31.27 -6.19
CA ALA A 65 -17.77 -32.26 -5.31
C ALA A 65 -16.51 -32.87 -5.98
N GLY A 66 -15.44 -33.03 -5.20
CA GLY A 66 -14.13 -33.45 -5.67
C GLY A 66 -13.22 -32.32 -6.16
N GLN A 67 -13.72 -31.12 -6.42
CA GLN A 67 -12.92 -29.95 -6.71
C GLN A 67 -12.15 -29.50 -5.46
N THR A 68 -10.94 -28.96 -5.65
CA THR A 68 -10.10 -28.46 -4.56
C THR A 68 -10.14 -26.93 -4.54
N VAL A 69 -10.38 -26.38 -3.37
CA VAL A 69 -10.23 -24.95 -3.11
C VAL A 69 -9.08 -24.69 -2.17
N THR A 70 -8.40 -23.58 -2.37
CA THR A 70 -7.30 -23.12 -1.53
C THR A 70 -7.85 -22.30 -0.39
N LEU A 71 -7.34 -22.53 0.82
CA LEU A 71 -7.74 -21.74 1.99
C LEU A 71 -6.80 -20.52 2.12
N PRO A 72 -7.30 -19.33 2.50
CA PRO A 72 -6.46 -18.19 2.77
C PRO A 72 -5.48 -18.49 3.90
N THR A 73 -4.29 -17.91 3.82
CA THR A 73 -3.33 -17.96 4.92
C THR A 73 -3.65 -16.87 5.94
N THR A 74 -3.13 -17.00 7.16
CA THR A 74 -3.28 -15.99 8.20
C THR A 74 -1.92 -15.38 8.54
N TYR A 75 -1.94 -14.11 8.90
CA TYR A 75 -0.79 -13.36 9.40
C TYR A 75 -1.15 -12.72 10.74
N THR A 76 -0.24 -12.77 11.70
CA THR A 76 -0.41 -12.09 12.98
C THR A 76 0.42 -10.82 12.98
N VAL A 77 -0.25 -9.68 13.13
CA VAL A 77 0.36 -8.35 13.12
C VAL A 77 1.46 -8.23 14.17
N GLN A 78 2.64 -7.78 13.77
CA GLN A 78 3.80 -7.57 14.61
C GLN A 78 3.97 -6.08 14.93
N PRO A 79 4.76 -5.71 15.98
CA PRO A 79 5.09 -4.32 16.24
C PRO A 79 5.76 -3.64 15.02
N GLY A 80 5.23 -2.51 14.61
CA GLY A 80 5.73 -1.74 13.47
C GLY A 80 5.14 -2.13 12.11
N ASP A 81 4.25 -3.14 12.07
CA ASP A 81 3.55 -3.49 10.84
C ASP A 81 2.54 -2.42 10.41
N THR A 82 2.44 -2.26 9.11
CA THR A 82 1.33 -1.59 8.43
C THR A 82 0.76 -2.53 7.39
N ILE A 83 -0.49 -2.31 6.96
CA ILE A 83 -1.08 -3.11 5.86
C ILE A 83 -0.18 -3.08 4.62
N TYR A 84 0.46 -1.94 4.35
CA TYR A 84 1.38 -1.78 3.23
C TYR A 84 2.62 -2.68 3.36
N LEU A 85 3.31 -2.68 4.52
CA LEU A 85 4.49 -3.52 4.75
C LEU A 85 4.14 -5.01 4.69
N ILE A 86 2.98 -5.39 5.24
CA ILE A 86 2.48 -6.77 5.18
C ILE A 86 2.19 -7.16 3.72
N ALA A 87 1.50 -6.29 2.98
CA ALA A 87 1.21 -6.52 1.56
C ALA A 87 2.49 -6.74 0.75
N GLN A 88 3.48 -5.87 0.94
CA GLN A 88 4.78 -5.95 0.29
C GLN A 88 5.52 -7.26 0.63
N ALA A 89 5.59 -7.61 1.92
CA ALA A 89 6.28 -8.82 2.39
C ALA A 89 5.67 -10.11 1.81
N HIS A 90 4.37 -10.07 1.49
CA HIS A 90 3.63 -11.22 0.97
C HIS A 90 3.32 -11.16 -0.54
N ASN A 91 3.87 -10.18 -1.29
CA ASN A 91 3.59 -9.93 -2.70
C ASN A 91 2.09 -9.79 -3.01
N LEU A 92 1.38 -9.09 -2.13
CA LEU A 92 -0.03 -8.77 -2.23
C LEU A 92 -0.23 -7.27 -2.47
N THR A 93 -1.42 -6.89 -2.93
CA THR A 93 -1.84 -5.50 -2.91
C THR A 93 -2.48 -5.16 -1.57
N VAL A 94 -2.39 -3.91 -1.15
CA VAL A 94 -3.11 -3.40 0.03
C VAL A 94 -4.61 -3.65 -0.13
N SER A 95 -5.15 -3.37 -1.33
CA SER A 95 -6.56 -3.61 -1.66
C SER A 95 -6.98 -5.08 -1.46
N ALA A 96 -6.14 -6.04 -1.87
CA ALA A 96 -6.43 -7.47 -1.70
C ALA A 96 -6.50 -7.87 -0.21
N ILE A 97 -5.59 -7.36 0.63
CA ILE A 97 -5.63 -7.60 2.09
C ILE A 97 -6.88 -6.99 2.70
N LEU A 98 -7.24 -5.74 2.35
CA LEU A 98 -8.42 -5.08 2.89
C LEU A 98 -9.72 -5.76 2.46
N GLN A 99 -9.82 -6.22 1.21
CA GLN A 99 -10.96 -7.00 0.74
C GLN A 99 -11.09 -8.35 1.45
N ALA A 100 -9.97 -9.02 1.74
CA ALA A 100 -9.96 -10.28 2.49
C ALA A 100 -10.33 -10.10 3.97
N ASN A 101 -10.27 -8.88 4.50
CA ASN A 101 -10.48 -8.55 5.90
C ASN A 101 -11.51 -7.43 6.07
N PRO A 102 -12.78 -7.66 5.74
CA PRO A 102 -13.81 -6.64 5.84
C PRO A 102 -13.94 -6.13 7.28
N GLY A 103 -13.93 -4.81 7.45
CA GLY A 103 -14.06 -4.15 8.77
C GLY A 103 -12.74 -3.86 9.48
N ILE A 104 -11.59 -4.17 8.88
CA ILE A 104 -10.29 -3.70 9.38
C ILE A 104 -10.16 -2.20 9.17
N ASN A 105 -9.66 -1.52 10.21
CA ASN A 105 -9.15 -0.17 10.09
C ASN A 105 -7.63 -0.24 9.81
N PRO A 106 -7.16 0.14 8.61
CA PRO A 106 -5.74 0.08 8.28
C PRO A 106 -4.88 1.07 9.10
N LEU A 107 -5.51 2.08 9.72
CA LEU A 107 -4.86 3.05 10.61
C LEU A 107 -4.73 2.56 12.05
N ASP A 108 -5.41 1.49 12.42
CA ASP A 108 -5.47 0.99 13.79
C ASP A 108 -5.26 -0.53 13.81
N LEU A 109 -4.11 -0.96 13.30
CA LEU A 109 -3.69 -2.35 13.39
C LEU A 109 -3.15 -2.63 14.78
N MET A 110 -3.78 -3.57 15.47
CA MET A 110 -3.34 -4.01 16.79
C MET A 110 -2.29 -5.13 16.68
N VAL A 111 -1.19 -4.99 17.39
CA VAL A 111 -0.22 -6.09 17.56
C VAL A 111 -0.93 -7.33 18.10
N GLY A 112 -0.71 -8.48 17.44
CA GLY A 112 -1.42 -9.73 17.74
C GLY A 112 -2.74 -9.90 16.97
N GLN A 113 -3.21 -8.90 16.24
CA GLN A 113 -4.39 -9.02 15.37
C GLN A 113 -4.10 -10.02 14.25
N THR A 114 -5.09 -10.86 13.92
CA THR A 114 -4.97 -11.82 12.81
C THR A 114 -5.57 -11.23 11.54
N LEU A 115 -4.79 -11.23 10.46
CA LEU A 115 -5.20 -10.88 9.11
C LEU A 115 -5.31 -12.14 8.26
N PHE A 116 -6.30 -12.18 7.38
CA PHE A 116 -6.40 -13.18 6.32
C PHE A 116 -5.65 -12.63 5.08
N LEU A 117 -4.67 -13.38 4.61
CA LEU A 117 -3.94 -13.04 3.41
C LEU A 117 -4.47 -13.86 2.23
N PRO A 118 -4.98 -13.22 1.17
CA PRO A 118 -5.28 -13.91 -0.07
C PRO A 118 -3.96 -14.45 -0.64
N ILE A 119 -4.05 -15.52 -1.42
CA ILE A 119 -2.85 -16.03 -2.09
C ILE A 119 -2.49 -15.05 -3.19
N PRO A 120 -1.19 -14.68 -3.32
CA PRO A 120 -0.76 -13.90 -4.46
C PRO A 120 -1.26 -14.59 -5.71
N ALA A 121 -1.87 -13.86 -6.64
CA ALA A 121 -2.16 -14.38 -7.95
C ALA A 121 -0.82 -14.89 -8.51
N ALA A 122 -0.57 -16.19 -8.33
CA ALA A 122 0.60 -16.82 -8.90
C ALA A 122 0.52 -16.47 -10.38
N ASN A 123 1.62 -15.94 -10.93
CA ASN A 123 1.81 -15.87 -12.36
C ASN A 123 1.31 -17.20 -12.96
N THR A 124 0.07 -17.21 -13.42
CA THR A 124 -0.43 -18.27 -14.31
C THR A 124 0.13 -17.99 -15.70
N ALA A 125 1.46 -17.85 -15.79
CA ALA A 125 2.17 -18.12 -17.01
C ALA A 125 2.03 -19.62 -17.21
N ALA A 126 1.17 -20.00 -18.12
CA ALA A 126 1.05 -21.35 -18.62
C ALA A 126 2.46 -21.95 -18.81
N VAL A 127 2.71 -23.05 -18.11
CA VAL A 127 3.89 -23.87 -18.36
C VAL A 127 3.73 -24.45 -19.76
N PRO A 128 4.55 -24.08 -20.75
CA PRO A 128 4.60 -24.82 -22.01
C PRO A 128 5.22 -26.20 -21.74
N PRO A 129 4.83 -27.24 -22.44
CA PRO A 129 5.37 -28.57 -22.21
C PRO A 129 6.88 -28.59 -22.53
N THR A 130 7.59 -29.25 -21.64
CA THR A 130 9.01 -29.60 -21.66
C THR A 130 9.54 -29.94 -23.05
N SER A 131 10.54 -29.19 -23.50
CA SER A 131 11.50 -29.71 -24.45
C SER A 131 12.90 -29.65 -23.82
N THR A 132 13.46 -30.84 -23.64
CA THR A 132 14.82 -31.12 -23.24
C THR A 132 15.85 -30.43 -24.16
N GLY A 133 16.80 -29.73 -23.55
CA GLY A 133 17.96 -29.16 -24.23
C GLY A 133 19.08 -28.80 -23.24
N THR A 134 20.14 -29.55 -23.34
CA THR A 134 21.34 -29.71 -22.54
C THR A 134 22.24 -28.46 -22.47
N ALA A 135 22.79 -28.23 -21.27
CA ALA A 135 24.12 -27.74 -20.89
C ALA A 135 24.69 -26.40 -21.42
N SER A 136 25.17 -25.52 -20.59
CA SER A 136 26.57 -25.43 -20.15
C SER A 136 26.84 -24.17 -19.29
N SER A 137 27.55 -24.39 -18.24
CA SER A 137 28.30 -23.58 -17.30
C SER A 137 28.82 -22.20 -17.74
N SER A 138 28.75 -21.23 -16.85
CA SER A 138 29.95 -20.63 -16.22
C SER A 138 29.54 -19.57 -15.19
N GLY A 139 30.16 -19.66 -14.01
CA GLY A 139 29.85 -18.86 -12.85
C GLY A 139 30.46 -17.46 -12.89
N THR A 140 29.95 -16.63 -12.03
CA THR A 140 30.72 -15.64 -11.29
C THR A 140 29.96 -15.28 -10.02
N SER A 141 30.57 -15.54 -8.88
CA SER A 141 30.11 -15.16 -7.56
C SER A 141 30.20 -13.65 -7.40
N ALA A 142 29.09 -13.03 -6.98
CA ALA A 142 29.14 -11.71 -6.36
C ALA A 142 28.36 -11.77 -5.06
N SER A 143 29.05 -11.54 -3.96
CA SER A 143 28.51 -11.36 -2.63
C SER A 143 27.47 -10.26 -2.65
N SER A 144 26.30 -10.53 -2.12
CA SER A 144 25.32 -9.53 -1.76
C SER A 144 25.06 -9.59 -0.27
N ASP A 145 25.41 -8.51 0.39
CA ASP A 145 25.06 -8.17 1.77
C ASP A 145 23.54 -8.13 1.95
N PRO A 146 22.99 -8.66 3.04
CA PRO A 146 21.55 -8.61 3.27
C PRO A 146 21.24 -7.42 4.19
N SER A 147 20.66 -6.37 3.69
CA SER A 147 19.83 -5.43 4.47
C SER A 147 19.45 -4.21 3.63
N THR A 148 18.36 -4.33 2.93
CA THR A 148 17.41 -3.23 2.65
C THR A 148 16.31 -3.89 1.82
N SER A 149 15.10 -3.94 2.32
CA SER A 149 13.94 -4.39 1.54
C SER A 149 13.70 -3.39 0.41
N SER A 150 14.42 -3.59 -0.70
CA SER A 150 14.26 -2.78 -1.90
C SER A 150 12.87 -3.05 -2.48
N GLN A 151 11.98 -2.09 -2.32
CA GLN A 151 10.69 -2.07 -3.03
C GLN A 151 10.98 -2.22 -4.52
N THR A 152 10.40 -3.23 -5.16
CA THR A 152 10.54 -3.33 -6.62
C THR A 152 9.78 -2.15 -7.25
N PRO A 153 10.32 -1.48 -8.26
CA PRO A 153 9.66 -0.34 -8.93
C PRO A 153 8.24 -0.65 -9.41
N ALA A 154 7.97 -1.91 -9.75
CA ALA A 154 6.64 -2.37 -10.19
C ALA A 154 5.59 -2.31 -9.05
N ASN A 155 5.95 -2.74 -7.82
CA ASN A 155 5.04 -2.70 -6.67
C ASN A 155 4.72 -1.25 -6.28
N LEU A 156 5.70 -0.36 -6.37
CA LEU A 156 5.52 1.05 -6.06
C LEU A 156 4.58 1.74 -7.06
N ALA A 157 4.75 1.46 -8.35
CA ALA A 157 3.88 1.99 -9.40
C ALA A 157 2.43 1.50 -9.24
N GLN A 158 2.24 0.25 -8.83
CA GLN A 158 0.92 -0.31 -8.56
C GLN A 158 0.26 0.37 -7.36
N LEU A 159 0.98 0.53 -6.24
CA LEU A 159 0.47 1.24 -5.06
C LEU A 159 0.03 2.67 -5.40
N ARG A 160 0.83 3.40 -6.19
CA ARG A 160 0.48 4.75 -6.65
C ARG A 160 -0.86 4.76 -7.41
N GLN A 161 -1.12 3.78 -8.26
CA GLN A 161 -2.38 3.65 -8.99
C GLN A 161 -3.56 3.27 -8.08
N GLU A 162 -3.33 2.43 -7.08
CA GLU A 162 -4.34 2.05 -6.09
C GLU A 162 -4.75 3.25 -5.22
N ILE A 163 -3.78 4.05 -4.76
CA ILE A 163 -4.02 5.31 -4.03
C ILE A 163 -4.91 6.25 -4.87
N LEU A 164 -4.58 6.46 -6.13
CA LEU A 164 -5.35 7.34 -7.01
C LEU A 164 -6.75 6.78 -7.30
N THR A 165 -6.88 5.47 -7.45
CA THR A 165 -8.18 4.81 -7.65
C THR A 165 -9.07 5.01 -6.42
N TYR A 166 -8.50 4.83 -5.23
CA TYR A 166 -9.21 5.05 -3.97
C TYR A 166 -9.57 6.52 -3.77
N ALA A 167 -8.65 7.44 -4.02
CA ALA A 167 -8.91 8.87 -3.95
C ALA A 167 -10.09 9.29 -4.85
N LYS A 168 -10.15 8.76 -6.07
CA LYS A 168 -11.25 9.03 -7.02
C LYS A 168 -12.61 8.54 -6.55
N SER A 169 -12.68 7.54 -5.68
CA SER A 169 -13.95 7.05 -5.16
C SER A 169 -14.67 8.06 -4.26
N PHE A 170 -13.98 9.14 -3.85
CA PHE A 170 -14.53 10.23 -3.04
C PHE A 170 -14.92 11.47 -3.85
N LEU A 171 -14.84 11.44 -5.19
CA LEU A 171 -15.24 12.57 -6.03
C LEU A 171 -16.65 13.04 -5.68
N GLY A 172 -16.80 14.35 -5.48
CA GLY A 172 -18.07 14.98 -5.09
C GLY A 172 -18.37 14.92 -3.59
N THR A 173 -17.50 14.33 -2.75
CA THR A 173 -17.63 14.46 -1.28
C THR A 173 -17.48 15.93 -0.93
N PRO A 174 -18.42 16.53 -0.13
CA PRO A 174 -18.40 17.94 0.19
C PRO A 174 -17.14 18.37 0.93
N TYR A 175 -16.70 19.62 0.72
CA TYR A 175 -15.70 20.24 1.56
C TYR A 175 -16.28 20.54 2.95
N CYS A 176 -15.48 20.24 3.98
CA CYS A 176 -15.80 20.60 5.35
C CYS A 176 -14.50 21.03 6.05
N TRP A 177 -14.45 22.25 6.56
CA TRP A 177 -13.30 22.72 7.33
C TRP A 177 -13.07 21.81 8.56
N GLY A 178 -11.85 21.29 8.70
CA GLY A 178 -11.51 20.32 9.75
C GLY A 178 -12.07 18.92 9.50
N GLY A 179 -12.69 18.67 8.35
CA GLY A 179 -13.27 17.37 7.99
C GLY A 179 -12.19 16.36 7.59
N ASP A 180 -12.38 15.10 8.02
CA ASP A 180 -11.43 14.00 7.89
C ASP A 180 -12.07 12.68 7.45
N SER A 181 -13.35 12.70 7.08
CA SER A 181 -14.09 11.48 6.75
C SER A 181 -15.15 11.71 5.67
N PRO A 182 -15.51 10.67 4.88
CA PRO A 182 -16.55 10.80 3.85
C PRO A 182 -17.95 11.09 4.40
N LYS A 183 -18.16 10.91 5.71
CA LYS A 183 -19.45 11.19 6.37
C LYS A 183 -19.64 12.67 6.69
N THR A 184 -18.57 13.31 7.09
CA THR A 184 -18.55 14.72 7.52
C THR A 184 -18.14 15.67 6.42
N GLY A 185 -17.52 15.17 5.36
CA GLY A 185 -16.79 15.91 4.36
C GLY A 185 -15.29 15.95 4.67
N PHE A 186 -14.50 16.48 3.77
CA PHE A 186 -13.05 16.61 3.89
C PHE A 186 -12.60 18.06 3.75
N ASP A 187 -11.60 18.47 4.53
CA ASP A 187 -10.71 19.54 4.08
C ASP A 187 -9.56 18.95 3.24
N CYS A 188 -8.64 19.81 2.78
CA CYS A 188 -7.58 19.40 1.87
C CYS A 188 -6.64 18.34 2.48
N SER A 189 -6.13 18.58 3.68
CA SER A 189 -5.19 17.71 4.36
C SER A 189 -5.86 16.49 4.99
N GLY A 190 -7.11 16.60 5.47
CA GLY A 190 -7.89 15.48 5.96
C GLY A 190 -8.25 14.49 4.85
N PHE A 191 -8.51 14.97 3.63
CA PHE A 191 -8.67 14.12 2.45
C PHE A 191 -7.39 13.31 2.15
N VAL A 192 -6.25 13.98 2.13
CA VAL A 192 -4.95 13.36 1.88
C VAL A 192 -4.61 12.36 2.99
N GLU A 193 -4.74 12.75 4.26
CA GLU A 193 -4.52 11.87 5.41
C GLU A 193 -5.40 10.61 5.32
N TYR A 194 -6.71 10.78 5.04
CA TYR A 194 -7.65 9.68 4.92
C TYR A 194 -7.30 8.72 3.80
N VAL A 195 -6.97 9.24 2.61
CA VAL A 195 -6.60 8.42 1.45
C VAL A 195 -5.33 7.64 1.71
N PHE A 196 -4.27 8.27 2.16
CA PHE A 196 -2.98 7.62 2.42
C PHE A 196 -3.05 6.67 3.63
N GLY A 197 -3.81 7.04 4.64
CA GLY A 197 -4.06 6.21 5.81
C GLY A 197 -4.70 4.88 5.47
N HIS A 198 -5.58 4.82 4.46
CA HIS A 198 -6.16 3.56 3.96
C HIS A 198 -5.09 2.56 3.52
N PHE A 199 -3.93 3.04 3.06
CA PHE A 199 -2.79 2.24 2.64
C PHE A 199 -1.72 2.08 3.74
N GLY A 200 -2.02 2.54 4.98
CA GLY A 200 -1.10 2.47 6.12
C GLY A 200 0.02 3.51 6.10
N ILE A 201 -0.06 4.50 5.21
CA ILE A 201 0.87 5.63 5.16
C ILE A 201 0.33 6.72 6.08
N GLN A 202 0.96 6.86 7.26
CA GLN A 202 0.57 7.83 8.27
C GLN A 202 1.08 9.22 7.90
N LEU A 203 0.18 10.17 7.76
CA LEU A 203 0.50 11.58 7.49
C LEU A 203 0.01 12.45 8.64
N PRO A 204 0.67 13.58 8.91
CA PRO A 204 0.16 14.59 9.83
C PRO A 204 -1.20 15.13 9.38
N ARG A 205 -2.01 15.61 10.35
CA ARG A 205 -3.35 16.15 10.05
C ARG A 205 -3.31 17.43 9.22
N GLU A 206 -2.35 18.30 9.46
CA GLU A 206 -2.30 19.64 8.87
C GLU A 206 -1.42 19.69 7.62
N SER A 207 -1.82 20.46 6.60
CA SER A 207 -1.09 20.55 5.32
C SER A 207 0.33 21.07 5.46
N HIS A 208 0.55 22.03 6.38
CA HIS A 208 1.89 22.58 6.63
C HIS A 208 2.84 21.56 7.27
N ASP A 209 2.33 20.62 8.05
CA ASP A 209 3.11 19.51 8.62
C ASP A 209 3.32 18.41 7.59
N GLN A 210 2.30 18.08 6.76
CA GLN A 210 2.44 17.16 5.63
C GLN A 210 3.54 17.60 4.67
N ALA A 211 3.74 18.92 4.48
CA ALA A 211 4.81 19.47 3.65
C ALA A 211 6.22 19.23 4.23
N THR A 212 6.35 18.74 5.45
CA THR A 212 7.65 18.45 6.07
C THR A 212 8.07 16.99 6.01
N VAL A 213 7.13 16.07 5.68
CA VAL A 213 7.38 14.63 5.65
C VAL A 213 7.62 14.11 4.23
N GLY A 214 8.26 12.94 4.11
CA GLY A 214 8.61 12.34 2.81
C GLY A 214 9.80 13.01 2.13
N THR A 215 10.08 12.56 0.91
CA THR A 215 11.20 13.03 0.09
C THR A 215 10.78 14.19 -0.80
N PRO A 216 11.50 15.33 -0.82
CA PRO A 216 11.21 16.43 -1.76
C PRO A 216 11.33 15.98 -3.21
N VAL A 217 10.36 16.37 -4.03
CA VAL A 217 10.32 16.02 -5.46
C VAL A 217 10.31 17.30 -6.30
N SER A 218 11.16 17.35 -7.34
CA SER A 218 11.11 18.43 -8.30
C SER A 218 9.90 18.29 -9.24
N GLN A 219 9.39 19.39 -9.76
CA GLN A 219 8.25 19.39 -10.68
C GLN A 219 8.47 18.49 -11.91
N SER A 220 9.70 18.40 -12.41
CA SER A 220 10.07 17.56 -13.56
C SER A 220 10.14 16.05 -13.23
N SER A 221 10.18 15.70 -11.94
CA SER A 221 10.30 14.31 -11.45
C SER A 221 9.02 13.80 -10.81
N LEU A 222 7.94 14.58 -10.88
CA LEU A 222 6.65 14.23 -10.29
C LEU A 222 6.10 12.91 -10.81
N GLN A 223 5.65 12.08 -9.90
CA GLN A 223 4.98 10.82 -10.16
C GLN A 223 3.55 10.83 -9.61
N PRO A 224 2.63 10.09 -10.22
CA PRO A 224 1.29 9.90 -9.66
C PRO A 224 1.36 9.47 -8.18
N GLY A 225 0.56 10.12 -7.32
CA GLY A 225 0.58 9.88 -5.87
C GLY A 225 1.49 10.82 -5.08
N ASP A 226 2.34 11.63 -5.73
CA ASP A 226 3.09 12.68 -5.03
C ASP A 226 2.14 13.75 -4.51
N LEU A 227 2.49 14.36 -3.38
CA LEU A 227 1.72 15.46 -2.79
C LEU A 227 2.21 16.80 -3.35
N LEU A 228 1.26 17.62 -3.80
CA LEU A 228 1.51 18.99 -4.23
C LEU A 228 1.07 19.95 -3.12
N PHE A 229 1.93 20.88 -2.74
CA PHE A 229 1.68 21.86 -1.68
C PHE A 229 1.59 23.26 -2.24
N PHE A 230 0.70 24.07 -1.65
CA PHE A 230 0.46 25.44 -2.03
C PHE A 230 0.47 26.34 -0.79
N SER A 231 1.15 27.50 -0.89
CA SER A 231 1.28 28.48 0.17
C SER A 231 0.35 29.66 -0.06
N ASP A 232 0.06 30.37 1.03
CA ASP A 232 -0.68 31.64 1.01
C ASP A 232 -2.06 31.54 0.31
N THR A 233 -2.68 30.36 0.36
CA THR A 233 -4.02 30.15 -0.18
C THR A 233 -5.11 30.61 0.78
N ASP A 234 -4.73 30.83 2.05
CA ASP A 234 -5.60 31.26 3.14
C ASP A 234 -4.95 32.34 4.02
N SER A 235 -5.78 33.15 4.69
CA SER A 235 -5.35 34.28 5.50
C SER A 235 -4.54 33.89 6.74
N TYR A 236 -4.60 32.65 7.18
CA TYR A 236 -3.84 32.12 8.33
C TYR A 236 -2.44 31.60 7.95
N ALA A 237 -2.04 31.66 6.69
CA ALA A 237 -0.73 31.19 6.20
C ALA A 237 0.45 31.75 7.01
N SER A 238 0.37 33.01 7.45
CA SER A 238 1.40 33.66 8.25
C SER A 238 1.62 33.06 9.64
N LEU A 239 0.75 32.17 10.09
CA LEU A 239 0.91 31.44 11.35
C LEU A 239 1.93 30.30 11.24
N TYR A 240 2.24 29.86 10.02
CA TYR A 240 3.13 28.73 9.75
C TYR A 240 4.42 29.16 9.09
N ALA A 241 5.54 28.59 9.52
CA ALA A 241 6.87 28.97 9.02
C ALA A 241 7.06 28.70 7.51
N ASN A 242 6.38 27.72 6.95
CA ASN A 242 6.42 27.36 5.53
C ASN A 242 5.27 27.95 4.70
N HIS A 243 4.35 28.67 5.37
CA HIS A 243 3.17 29.28 4.76
C HIS A 243 2.25 28.32 3.98
N VAL A 244 2.45 27.00 4.08
CA VAL A 244 1.62 26.00 3.38
C VAL A 244 0.24 25.93 4.02
N THR A 245 -0.79 26.12 3.21
CA THR A 245 -2.19 26.11 3.66
C THR A 245 -3.07 25.17 2.82
N HIS A 246 -2.51 24.58 1.75
CA HIS A 246 -3.27 23.67 0.89
C HIS A 246 -2.41 22.53 0.35
N VAL A 247 -3.06 21.39 0.07
CA VAL A 247 -2.43 20.17 -0.45
C VAL A 247 -3.38 19.41 -1.38
N GLY A 248 -2.83 18.79 -2.42
CA GLY A 248 -3.52 17.87 -3.31
C GLY A 248 -2.63 16.69 -3.71
N ILE A 249 -3.22 15.64 -4.28
CA ILE A 249 -2.53 14.44 -4.74
C ILE A 249 -2.32 14.54 -6.26
N TYR A 250 -1.08 14.51 -6.72
CA TYR A 250 -0.75 14.54 -8.14
C TYR A 250 -1.21 13.26 -8.84
N MET A 251 -1.88 13.41 -9.98
CA MET A 251 -2.45 12.30 -10.74
C MET A 251 -1.66 11.93 -12.00
N GLY A 252 -0.61 12.69 -12.31
CA GLY A 252 0.06 12.64 -13.60
C GLY A 252 -0.51 13.66 -14.61
N ASN A 253 0.24 13.90 -15.69
CA ASN A 253 -0.15 14.77 -16.80
C ASN A 253 -0.62 16.18 -16.39
N GLY A 254 -0.02 16.74 -15.33
CA GLY A 254 -0.37 18.06 -14.82
C GLY A 254 -1.72 18.14 -14.11
N SER A 255 -2.31 17.03 -13.70
CA SER A 255 -3.57 16.98 -12.97
C SER A 255 -3.35 16.63 -11.51
N MET A 256 -4.26 17.06 -10.62
CA MET A 256 -4.31 16.65 -9.22
C MET A 256 -5.74 16.38 -8.78
N ILE A 257 -5.92 15.61 -7.71
CA ILE A 257 -7.16 15.46 -6.97
C ILE A 257 -7.00 16.10 -5.59
N GLU A 258 -7.96 16.90 -5.19
CA GLU A 258 -7.94 17.66 -3.95
C GLU A 258 -9.32 17.75 -3.33
N SER A 259 -9.44 18.12 -2.06
CA SER A 259 -10.66 18.67 -1.48
C SER A 259 -10.51 20.18 -1.31
N SER A 260 -11.38 20.96 -1.94
CA SER A 260 -11.29 22.41 -2.00
C SER A 260 -12.65 23.07 -1.77
N SER A 261 -12.64 24.22 -1.10
CA SER A 261 -13.83 25.08 -0.91
C SER A 261 -13.99 26.11 -2.03
N ALA A 262 -12.97 26.29 -2.88
CA ALA A 262 -12.93 27.32 -3.90
C ALA A 262 -12.26 26.87 -5.21
N HIS A 263 -12.51 27.56 -6.30
CA HIS A 263 -11.85 27.56 -7.61
C HIS A 263 -12.23 26.49 -8.62
N ASN A 264 -12.67 25.29 -8.24
CA ASN A 264 -13.10 24.26 -9.20
C ASN A 264 -14.31 23.45 -8.71
N GLY A 265 -14.96 23.92 -7.68
CA GLY A 265 -16.08 23.26 -7.04
C GLY A 265 -15.85 23.04 -5.55
N GLU A 266 -16.93 22.84 -4.83
CA GLU A 266 -16.89 22.57 -3.40
C GLU A 266 -16.73 21.07 -3.15
N GLY A 267 -15.62 20.64 -2.56
CA GLY A 267 -15.38 19.25 -2.16
C GLY A 267 -14.24 18.57 -2.93
N VAL A 268 -14.31 17.23 -3.02
CA VAL A 268 -13.30 16.43 -3.70
C VAL A 268 -13.46 16.54 -5.21
N VAL A 269 -12.49 17.13 -5.87
CA VAL A 269 -12.51 17.44 -7.30
C VAL A 269 -11.17 17.10 -7.98
N ILE A 270 -11.20 16.95 -9.31
CA ILE A 270 -9.99 16.84 -10.13
C ILE A 270 -9.72 18.18 -10.79
N VAL A 271 -8.53 18.70 -10.57
CA VAL A 271 -8.00 19.90 -11.22
C VAL A 271 -7.10 19.49 -12.37
N GLN A 272 -7.41 20.01 -13.57
CA GLN A 272 -6.60 19.80 -14.76
C GLN A 272 -5.59 20.95 -14.93
N ASN A 273 -4.44 20.63 -15.55
CA ASN A 273 -3.45 21.64 -15.92
C ASN A 273 -2.99 22.54 -14.75
N VAL A 274 -2.73 21.95 -13.60
CA VAL A 274 -2.33 22.64 -12.37
C VAL A 274 -1.19 23.64 -12.63
N PHE A 275 -0.17 23.22 -13.39
CA PHE A 275 1.01 24.05 -13.71
C PHE A 275 0.80 25.04 -14.85
N GLN A 276 -0.41 25.14 -15.39
CA GLN A 276 -0.84 26.16 -16.36
C GLN A 276 -1.91 27.08 -15.78
N ASN A 277 -2.48 26.73 -14.65
CA ASN A 277 -3.45 27.55 -13.94
C ASN A 277 -2.73 28.63 -13.15
N PRO A 278 -2.97 29.94 -13.43
CA PRO A 278 -2.25 31.04 -12.78
C PRO A 278 -2.35 31.03 -11.25
N TYR A 279 -3.48 30.59 -10.70
CA TYR A 279 -3.67 30.50 -9.26
C TYR A 279 -2.70 29.49 -8.64
N TYR A 280 -2.70 28.24 -9.11
CA TYR A 280 -1.83 27.19 -8.56
C TYR A 280 -0.35 27.49 -8.82
N VAL A 281 -0.01 28.07 -9.96
CA VAL A 281 1.37 28.47 -10.28
C VAL A 281 1.87 29.53 -9.30
N ALA A 282 1.03 30.53 -8.97
CA ALA A 282 1.39 31.61 -8.04
C ALA A 282 1.60 31.12 -6.59
N HIS A 283 0.91 30.04 -6.20
CA HIS A 283 0.92 29.51 -4.83
C HIS A 283 1.73 28.22 -4.67
N TYR A 284 2.32 27.66 -5.73
CA TYR A 284 3.04 26.40 -5.66
C TYR A 284 4.26 26.48 -4.73
N ALA A 285 4.23 25.70 -3.66
CA ALA A 285 5.25 25.66 -2.61
C ALA A 285 6.19 24.45 -2.71
N GLY A 286 5.90 23.47 -3.58
CA GLY A 286 6.71 22.28 -3.76
C GLY A 286 5.91 20.98 -3.77
N ALA A 287 6.64 19.86 -3.83
CA ALA A 287 6.03 18.53 -3.82
C ALA A 287 6.85 17.55 -2.97
N ARG A 288 6.17 16.50 -2.51
CA ARG A 288 6.76 15.42 -1.72
C ARG A 288 6.31 14.04 -2.18
N ASP A 289 7.24 13.10 -2.25
CA ASP A 289 6.96 11.66 -2.30
C ASP A 289 6.90 11.12 -0.87
N VAL A 290 5.75 10.62 -0.47
CA VAL A 290 5.50 9.99 0.84
C VAL A 290 5.30 8.48 0.71
N ILE A 291 5.38 7.95 -0.52
CA ILE A 291 5.12 6.53 -0.83
C ILE A 291 6.44 5.73 -0.83
N GLY A 292 7.51 6.33 -1.37
CA GLY A 292 8.82 5.70 -1.52
C GLY A 292 9.85 6.13 -0.46
N SER A 293 9.41 6.81 0.59
CA SER A 293 10.28 7.39 1.63
C SER A 293 10.41 6.48 2.85
#